data_91b1dfe8a5523ad587b4c9c46369be9a
#
_entry.id   91b1dfe8a5523ad587b4c9c46369be9a
#
_cell.length_a   1.000
_cell.length_b   1.000
_cell.length_c   1.000
_cell.angle_alpha   90.00
_cell.angle_beta   90.00
_cell.angle_gamma   90.00
#
_symmetry.space_group_name_H-M   'P 1'
#
loop_
_entity.id
_entity.type
_entity.pdbx_description
1 polymer ?
#
loop_
_entity_poly.entity_id
_entity_poly.type
_entity_poly.pdbx_seq_one_letter_code
_entity_poly.pdbx_strand_id
1 'polypeptide(L)'
;MTQTVLPTHFATFEQGYPHLCSKLGYTFKDPNFAKRALTHRSFDPKMSYERLEFLGDALLGVVIANALFIKYPRHDEGKLTRMRATLVRQETLVQIAEKLGLSGHLILGVGERKGGGRHRASILADAVEALIGAIYLDSNDGFLTKTLVLSWYGDLLDEVGQEQVLKDAKSRLQEWLQGNKLPLPIYTLMDTIGNAPNQTFVVECQVAVKDCQPITERGESRRIAEQKCAERMINQLNKLEKPKPI
;
A
#
# COMPACT_ATOMS: atom_id res chain seq x y z
N MET A 1 -34.81 -7.54 1.27
CA MET A 1 -33.62 -8.34 1.61
C MET A 1 -32.97 -7.69 2.82
N THR A 2 -33.14 -8.27 4.00
CA THR A 2 -32.58 -7.77 5.26
C THR A 2 -31.07 -7.95 5.19
N GLN A 3 -30.32 -6.85 5.13
CA GLN A 3 -28.87 -6.90 5.34
C GLN A 3 -28.63 -7.39 6.77
N THR A 4 -28.16 -8.62 6.90
CA THR A 4 -27.68 -9.17 8.19
C THR A 4 -26.44 -8.38 8.56
N VAL A 5 -26.56 -7.46 9.51
CA VAL A 5 -25.40 -6.73 10.09
C VAL A 5 -24.56 -7.79 10.78
N LEU A 6 -23.36 -8.08 10.23
CA LEU A 6 -22.44 -9.01 10.84
C LEU A 6 -21.97 -8.46 12.20
N PRO A 7 -21.81 -9.31 13.21
CA PRO A 7 -21.33 -8.87 14.53
C PRO A 7 -19.92 -8.24 14.39
N THR A 8 -19.66 -7.20 15.17
CA THR A 8 -18.36 -6.52 15.20
C THR A 8 -17.23 -7.42 15.68
N HIS A 9 -17.54 -8.52 16.31
CA HIS A 9 -16.62 -9.60 16.70
C HIS A 9 -17.36 -10.91 16.88
N PHE A 10 -16.64 -12.02 16.71
CA PHE A 10 -17.17 -13.37 16.97
C PHE A 10 -16.84 -13.79 18.41
N ALA A 11 -17.77 -14.45 19.09
CA ALA A 11 -17.57 -14.90 20.46
C ALA A 11 -16.56 -16.05 20.55
N THR A 12 -16.56 -16.95 19.54
CA THR A 12 -15.59 -18.04 19.42
C THR A 12 -15.01 -18.10 18.02
N PHE A 13 -13.85 -18.77 17.88
CA PHE A 13 -13.22 -18.99 16.58
C PHE A 13 -14.16 -19.76 15.64
N GLU A 14 -14.82 -20.79 16.14
CA GLU A 14 -15.69 -21.69 15.37
C GLU A 14 -16.87 -20.92 14.74
N GLN A 15 -17.42 -19.93 15.46
CA GLN A 15 -18.50 -19.08 14.94
C GLN A 15 -18.03 -18.15 13.81
N GLY A 16 -16.81 -17.65 13.91
CA GLY A 16 -16.24 -16.76 12.91
C GLY A 16 -15.59 -17.45 11.71
N TYR A 17 -15.23 -18.73 11.87
CA TYR A 17 -14.41 -19.44 10.89
C TYR A 17 -15.00 -19.47 9.46
N PRO A 18 -16.30 -19.80 9.25
CA PRO A 18 -16.88 -19.77 7.91
C PRO A 18 -16.82 -18.38 7.24
N HIS A 19 -17.03 -17.31 8.01
CA HIS A 19 -16.92 -15.94 7.52
C HIS A 19 -15.47 -15.62 7.15
N LEU A 20 -14.50 -15.99 7.98
CA LEU A 20 -13.07 -15.83 7.70
C LEU A 20 -12.69 -16.53 6.39
N CYS A 21 -13.05 -17.81 6.21
CA CYS A 21 -12.75 -18.55 4.99
C CYS A 21 -13.34 -17.89 3.74
N SER A 22 -14.58 -17.41 3.83
CA SER A 22 -15.23 -16.67 2.74
C SER A 22 -14.47 -15.39 2.37
N LYS A 23 -13.99 -14.63 3.36
CA LYS A 23 -13.21 -13.41 3.14
C LYS A 23 -11.82 -13.67 2.58
N LEU A 24 -11.16 -14.71 3.06
CA LEU A 24 -9.83 -15.12 2.56
C LEU A 24 -9.89 -15.71 1.14
N GLY A 25 -11.05 -16.27 0.74
CA GLY A 25 -11.17 -17.10 -0.46
C GLY A 25 -10.51 -18.48 -0.29
N TYR A 26 -10.30 -18.93 0.96
CA TYR A 26 -9.61 -20.18 1.27
C TYR A 26 -10.24 -20.89 2.47
N THR A 27 -10.45 -22.19 2.33
CA THR A 27 -10.88 -23.08 3.44
C THR A 27 -9.72 -23.97 3.83
N PHE A 28 -9.26 -23.85 5.08
CA PHE A 28 -8.12 -24.61 5.58
C PHE A 28 -8.46 -26.11 5.68
N LYS A 29 -7.50 -26.96 5.30
CA LYS A 29 -7.54 -28.41 5.51
C LYS A 29 -7.47 -28.74 7.01
N ASP A 30 -6.58 -28.00 7.72
CA ASP A 30 -6.52 -27.98 9.19
C ASP A 30 -6.84 -26.58 9.72
N PRO A 31 -8.05 -26.36 10.31
CA PRO A 31 -8.45 -25.07 10.87
C PRO A 31 -7.51 -24.53 11.97
N ASN A 32 -6.66 -25.37 12.55
CA ASN A 32 -5.70 -24.94 13.56
C ASN A 32 -4.66 -23.97 13.01
N PHE A 33 -4.32 -24.04 11.71
CA PHE A 33 -3.46 -23.04 11.08
C PHE A 33 -4.10 -21.65 11.11
N ALA A 34 -5.38 -21.53 10.74
CA ALA A 34 -6.11 -20.28 10.83
C ALA A 34 -6.23 -19.77 12.27
N LYS A 35 -6.59 -20.67 13.20
CA LYS A 35 -6.69 -20.33 14.63
C LYS A 35 -5.39 -19.78 15.16
N ARG A 36 -4.27 -20.45 14.85
CA ARG A 36 -2.95 -19.99 15.26
C ARG A 36 -2.57 -18.65 14.64
N ALA A 37 -2.84 -18.44 13.35
CA ALA A 37 -2.56 -17.17 12.65
C ALA A 37 -3.32 -15.97 13.25
N LEU A 38 -4.41 -16.19 13.97
CA LEU A 38 -5.21 -15.16 14.63
C LEU A 38 -4.95 -15.07 16.14
N THR A 39 -4.10 -15.95 16.71
CA THR A 39 -3.82 -15.98 18.15
C THR A 39 -2.62 -15.11 18.50
N HIS A 40 -2.88 -14.01 19.20
CA HIS A 40 -1.84 -13.10 19.70
C HIS A 40 -1.17 -13.69 20.94
N ARG A 41 0.12 -13.40 21.14
CA ARG A 41 0.92 -13.83 22.29
C ARG A 41 0.33 -13.50 23.67
N SER A 42 -0.50 -12.47 23.77
CA SER A 42 -1.19 -12.11 25.01
C SER A 42 -2.23 -13.14 25.45
N PHE A 43 -2.73 -13.96 24.52
CA PHE A 43 -3.65 -15.06 24.78
C PHE A 43 -2.90 -16.35 25.08
N ASP A 44 -2.00 -16.75 24.18
CA ASP A 44 -1.16 -17.94 24.34
C ASP A 44 0.22 -17.69 23.67
N PRO A 45 1.29 -17.49 24.47
CA PRO A 45 2.64 -17.27 23.93
C PRO A 45 3.21 -18.45 23.14
N LYS A 46 2.79 -19.70 23.44
CA LYS A 46 3.29 -20.92 22.77
C LYS A 46 2.59 -21.17 21.44
N MET A 47 1.33 -20.77 21.35
CA MET A 47 0.48 -20.96 20.17
C MET A 47 0.26 -19.63 19.41
N SER A 48 1.11 -18.63 19.64
CA SER A 48 1.00 -17.34 18.96
C SER A 48 1.32 -17.41 17.47
N TYR A 49 0.86 -16.38 16.76
CA TYR A 49 1.07 -16.23 15.32
C TYR A 49 2.52 -15.91 14.93
N GLU A 50 3.38 -15.48 15.84
CA GLU A 50 4.72 -14.92 15.56
C GLU A 50 5.57 -15.76 14.58
N ARG A 51 5.52 -17.08 14.65
CA ARG A 51 6.26 -17.95 13.70
C ARG A 51 5.62 -17.99 12.31
N LEU A 52 4.31 -17.86 12.24
CA LEU A 52 3.57 -17.79 10.97
C LEU A 52 3.76 -16.43 10.32
N GLU A 53 3.75 -15.36 11.10
CA GLU A 53 4.09 -14.00 10.71
C GLU A 53 5.48 -13.93 10.06
N PHE A 54 6.51 -14.46 10.75
CA PHE A 54 7.88 -14.53 10.22
C PHE A 54 7.94 -15.19 8.83
N LEU A 55 7.22 -16.31 8.64
CA LEU A 55 7.16 -16.98 7.35
C LEU A 55 6.36 -16.17 6.33
N GLY A 56 5.24 -15.61 6.76
CA GLY A 56 4.32 -14.84 5.92
C GLY A 56 4.93 -13.55 5.38
N ASP A 57 5.70 -12.81 6.20
CA ASP A 57 6.45 -11.63 5.77
C ASP A 57 7.40 -11.96 4.60
N ALA A 58 8.19 -13.02 4.75
CA ALA A 58 9.10 -13.45 3.69
C ALA A 58 8.36 -13.83 2.40
N LEU A 59 7.25 -14.57 2.50
CA LEU A 59 6.42 -14.97 1.36
C LEU A 59 5.76 -13.74 0.72
N LEU A 60 5.23 -12.82 1.50
CA LEU A 60 4.65 -11.58 1.04
C LEU A 60 5.67 -10.77 0.24
N GLY A 61 6.88 -10.62 0.76
CA GLY A 61 7.98 -9.95 0.08
C GLY A 61 8.26 -10.54 -1.31
N VAL A 62 8.28 -11.87 -1.43
CA VAL A 62 8.48 -12.57 -2.71
C VAL A 62 7.29 -12.38 -3.65
N VAL A 63 6.05 -12.54 -3.15
CA VAL A 63 4.83 -12.42 -3.95
C VAL A 63 4.71 -11.01 -4.56
N ILE A 64 4.90 -9.97 -3.75
CA ILE A 64 4.81 -8.58 -4.20
C ILE A 64 5.97 -8.23 -5.14
N ALA A 65 7.20 -8.65 -4.84
CA ALA A 65 8.35 -8.44 -5.73
C ALA A 65 8.11 -9.06 -7.11
N ASN A 66 7.63 -10.30 -7.15
CA ASN A 66 7.30 -10.99 -8.40
C ASN A 66 6.18 -10.28 -9.19
N ALA A 67 5.12 -9.85 -8.50
CA ALA A 67 4.02 -9.13 -9.14
C ALA A 67 4.48 -7.80 -9.76
N LEU A 68 5.27 -7.02 -9.02
CA LEU A 68 5.82 -5.75 -9.49
C LEU A 68 6.78 -5.94 -10.67
N PHE A 69 7.66 -6.95 -10.61
CA PHE A 69 8.61 -7.25 -11.66
C PHE A 69 7.92 -7.54 -13.00
N ILE A 70 6.85 -8.33 -12.96
CA ILE A 70 6.06 -8.67 -14.16
C ILE A 70 5.26 -7.46 -14.65
N LYS A 71 4.61 -6.72 -13.74
CA LYS A 71 3.69 -5.63 -14.07
C LYS A 71 4.43 -4.39 -14.58
N TYR A 72 5.64 -4.12 -14.08
CA TYR A 72 6.42 -2.92 -14.40
C TYR A 72 7.80 -3.23 -15.01
N PRO A 73 7.84 -3.86 -16.19
CA PRO A 73 9.10 -4.36 -16.81
C PRO A 73 10.10 -3.26 -17.18
N ARG A 74 9.68 -1.99 -17.19
CA ARG A 74 10.55 -0.84 -17.52
C ARG A 74 11.04 -0.09 -16.30
N HIS A 75 10.66 -0.51 -15.08
CA HIS A 75 11.13 0.14 -13.85
C HIS A 75 12.46 -0.44 -13.41
N ASP A 76 13.35 0.45 -12.95
CA ASP A 76 14.61 0.06 -12.34
C ASP A 76 14.42 -0.57 -10.94
N GLU A 77 15.48 -1.19 -10.43
CA GLU A 77 15.47 -1.85 -9.12
C GLU A 77 15.05 -0.90 -8.00
N GLY A 78 15.56 0.34 -7.99
CA GLY A 78 15.25 1.32 -6.96
C GLY A 78 13.76 1.69 -6.91
N LYS A 79 13.10 1.80 -8.09
CA LYS A 79 11.64 2.02 -8.17
C LYS A 79 10.87 0.82 -7.66
N LEU A 80 11.22 -0.38 -8.12
CA LEU A 80 10.56 -1.62 -7.68
C LEU A 80 10.71 -1.83 -6.17
N THR A 81 11.88 -1.51 -5.61
CA THR A 81 12.12 -1.61 -4.16
C THR A 81 11.27 -0.62 -3.37
N ARG A 82 11.12 0.63 -3.82
CA ARG A 82 10.24 1.60 -3.17
C ARG A 82 8.76 1.22 -3.26
N MET A 83 8.32 0.71 -4.41
CA MET A 83 6.95 0.22 -4.60
C MET A 83 6.65 -0.97 -3.69
N ARG A 84 7.55 -1.93 -3.61
CA ARG A 84 7.44 -3.06 -2.68
C ARG A 84 7.34 -2.58 -1.24
N ALA A 85 8.24 -1.70 -0.80
CA ALA A 85 8.22 -1.16 0.55
C ALA A 85 6.89 -0.47 0.90
N THR A 86 6.26 0.22 -0.06
CA THR A 86 4.93 0.82 0.12
C THR A 86 3.84 -0.24 0.26
N LEU A 87 3.90 -1.32 -0.50
CA LEU A 87 2.88 -2.37 -0.51
C LEU A 87 2.95 -3.32 0.69
N VAL A 88 4.17 -3.57 1.24
CA VAL A 88 4.32 -4.48 2.38
C VAL A 88 4.37 -3.76 3.73
N ARG A 89 4.26 -2.43 3.78
CA ARG A 89 4.28 -1.67 5.03
C ARG A 89 3.01 -1.88 5.84
N GLN A 90 3.11 -1.64 7.15
CA GLN A 90 2.03 -1.82 8.13
C GLN A 90 0.71 -1.16 7.69
N GLU A 91 0.75 0.09 7.20
CA GLU A 91 -0.47 0.82 6.82
C GLU A 91 -1.23 0.15 5.68
N THR A 92 -0.53 -0.44 4.73
CA THR A 92 -1.13 -1.18 3.62
C THR A 92 -1.72 -2.51 4.11
N LEU A 93 -1.01 -3.22 4.99
CA LEU A 93 -1.50 -4.47 5.58
C LEU A 93 -2.72 -4.25 6.47
N VAL A 94 -2.80 -3.12 7.18
CA VAL A 94 -4.01 -2.73 7.93
C VAL A 94 -5.21 -2.57 7.02
N GLN A 95 -5.06 -1.91 5.86
CA GLN A 95 -6.17 -1.79 4.89
C GLN A 95 -6.64 -3.17 4.42
N ILE A 96 -5.72 -4.10 4.18
CA ILE A 96 -6.05 -5.49 3.82
C ILE A 96 -6.76 -6.18 4.98
N ALA A 97 -6.26 -6.05 6.21
CA ALA A 97 -6.88 -6.61 7.41
C ALA A 97 -8.32 -6.12 7.60
N GLU A 98 -8.59 -4.83 7.33
CA GLU A 98 -9.92 -4.22 7.39
C GLU A 98 -10.84 -4.79 6.30
N LYS A 99 -10.38 -4.89 5.05
CA LYS A 99 -11.14 -5.52 3.95
C LYS A 99 -11.52 -6.98 4.27
N LEU A 100 -10.61 -7.71 4.91
CA LEU A 100 -10.82 -9.09 5.34
C LEU A 100 -11.65 -9.21 6.64
N GLY A 101 -11.87 -8.10 7.36
CA GLY A 101 -12.62 -8.07 8.61
C GLY A 101 -11.89 -8.73 9.79
N LEU A 102 -10.55 -8.74 9.80
CA LEU A 102 -9.75 -9.53 10.74
C LEU A 102 -9.91 -9.09 12.21
N SER A 103 -10.24 -7.83 12.48
CA SER A 103 -10.47 -7.32 13.84
C SER A 103 -11.51 -8.17 14.62
N GLY A 104 -12.53 -8.69 13.91
CA GLY A 104 -13.57 -9.56 14.49
C GLY A 104 -13.09 -10.96 14.84
N HIS A 105 -11.98 -11.41 14.25
CA HIS A 105 -11.48 -12.79 14.35
C HIS A 105 -10.28 -12.94 15.30
N LEU A 106 -9.62 -11.82 15.71
CA LEU A 106 -8.42 -11.87 16.55
C LEU A 106 -8.70 -12.52 17.91
N ILE A 107 -7.82 -13.43 18.32
CA ILE A 107 -7.82 -14.13 19.61
C ILE A 107 -6.80 -13.44 20.51
N LEU A 108 -7.28 -12.61 21.43
CA LEU A 108 -6.48 -11.75 22.30
C LEU A 108 -6.69 -12.08 23.76
N GLY A 109 -5.65 -11.96 24.57
CA GLY A 109 -5.78 -11.98 26.03
C GLY A 109 -6.66 -10.84 26.55
N VAL A 110 -7.19 -11.00 27.75
CA VAL A 110 -8.17 -10.05 28.34
C VAL A 110 -7.62 -8.63 28.40
N GLY A 111 -6.36 -8.46 28.82
CA GLY A 111 -5.70 -7.15 28.92
C GLY A 111 -5.57 -6.46 27.57
N GLU A 112 -5.04 -7.17 26.57
CA GLU A 112 -4.85 -6.67 25.20
C GLU A 112 -6.19 -6.30 24.54
N ARG A 113 -7.20 -7.14 24.74
CA ARG A 113 -8.56 -6.89 24.22
C ARG A 113 -9.18 -5.63 24.82
N LYS A 114 -9.05 -5.42 26.16
CA LYS A 114 -9.54 -4.21 26.84
C LYS A 114 -8.75 -2.96 26.44
N GLY A 115 -7.47 -3.11 26.12
CA GLY A 115 -6.59 -2.04 25.64
C GLY A 115 -6.76 -1.67 24.16
N GLY A 116 -7.81 -2.15 23.48
CA GLY A 116 -8.09 -1.82 22.08
C GLY A 116 -7.26 -2.64 21.06
N GLY A 117 -6.64 -3.74 21.48
CA GLY A 117 -5.76 -4.56 20.63
C GLY A 117 -6.39 -5.05 19.32
N ARG A 118 -7.73 -5.18 19.26
CA ARG A 118 -8.45 -5.57 18.02
C ARG A 118 -8.30 -4.56 16.87
N HIS A 119 -8.00 -3.30 17.20
CA HIS A 119 -7.80 -2.22 16.22
C HIS A 119 -6.36 -1.71 16.21
N ARG A 120 -5.45 -2.39 16.89
CA ARG A 120 -4.03 -2.01 16.89
C ARG A 120 -3.40 -2.38 15.55
N ALA A 121 -2.85 -1.37 14.88
CA ALA A 121 -2.31 -1.49 13.53
C ALA A 121 -1.26 -2.61 13.40
N SER A 122 -0.33 -2.74 14.35
CA SER A 122 0.66 -3.81 14.33
C SER A 122 0.03 -5.20 14.40
N ILE A 123 -0.92 -5.43 15.33
CA ILE A 123 -1.58 -6.75 15.48
C ILE A 123 -2.37 -7.13 14.22
N LEU A 124 -3.00 -6.16 13.57
CA LEU A 124 -3.73 -6.39 12.32
C LEU A 124 -2.79 -6.74 11.16
N ALA A 125 -1.69 -6.02 11.03
CA ALA A 125 -0.68 -6.28 10.01
C ALA A 125 -0.03 -7.66 10.20
N ASP A 126 0.43 -7.96 11.41
CA ASP A 126 1.03 -9.25 11.77
C ASP A 126 0.07 -10.43 11.50
N ALA A 127 -1.23 -10.25 11.76
CA ALA A 127 -2.24 -11.27 11.48
C ALA A 127 -2.41 -11.53 9.97
N VAL A 128 -2.29 -10.51 9.10
CA VAL A 128 -2.30 -10.69 7.64
C VAL A 128 -1.11 -11.54 7.22
N GLU A 129 0.09 -11.21 7.67
CA GLU A 129 1.30 -11.98 7.36
C GLU A 129 1.18 -13.41 7.89
N ALA A 130 0.72 -13.58 9.13
CA ALA A 130 0.52 -14.90 9.70
C ALA A 130 -0.49 -15.76 8.91
N LEU A 131 -1.55 -15.17 8.38
CA LEU A 131 -2.51 -15.87 7.52
C LEU A 131 -1.88 -16.30 6.19
N ILE A 132 -0.99 -15.48 5.61
CA ILE A 132 -0.22 -15.86 4.42
C ILE A 132 0.64 -17.10 4.72
N GLY A 133 1.39 -17.08 5.82
CA GLY A 133 2.19 -18.21 6.27
C GLY A 133 1.36 -19.47 6.55
N ALA A 134 0.18 -19.29 7.17
CA ALA A 134 -0.75 -20.38 7.47
C ALA A 134 -1.30 -21.03 6.20
N ILE A 135 -1.77 -20.24 5.24
CA ILE A 135 -2.28 -20.73 3.94
C ILE A 135 -1.19 -21.49 3.19
N TYR A 136 0.03 -20.94 3.15
CA TYR A 136 1.15 -21.60 2.49
C TYR A 136 1.44 -23.00 3.06
N LEU A 137 1.50 -23.11 4.39
CA LEU A 137 1.77 -24.39 5.05
C LEU A 137 0.62 -25.40 4.90
N ASP A 138 -0.63 -24.93 5.03
CA ASP A 138 -1.81 -25.79 4.94
C ASP A 138 -2.08 -26.27 3.51
N SER A 139 -1.94 -25.38 2.52
CA SER A 139 -2.15 -25.72 1.12
C SER A 139 -1.01 -26.55 0.53
N ASN A 140 0.22 -26.29 0.98
CA ASN A 140 1.47 -26.72 0.36
C ASN A 140 1.56 -26.34 -1.12
N ASP A 141 0.98 -25.17 -1.48
CA ASP A 141 0.88 -24.65 -2.84
C ASP A 141 1.22 -23.14 -2.88
N GLY A 142 2.42 -22.85 -3.34
CA GLY A 142 2.89 -21.45 -3.47
C GLY A 142 2.15 -20.66 -4.53
N PHE A 143 1.65 -21.30 -5.60
CA PHE A 143 0.90 -20.62 -6.64
C PHE A 143 -0.49 -20.22 -6.14
N LEU A 144 -1.18 -21.09 -5.44
CA LEU A 144 -2.45 -20.78 -4.78
C LEU A 144 -2.28 -19.64 -3.77
N THR A 145 -1.26 -19.75 -2.89
CA THR A 145 -0.96 -18.69 -1.91
C THR A 145 -0.73 -17.34 -2.59
N LYS A 146 0.10 -17.29 -3.63
CA LYS A 146 0.33 -16.08 -4.43
C LYS A 146 -0.98 -15.51 -4.99
N THR A 147 -1.82 -16.35 -5.57
CA THR A 147 -3.09 -15.94 -6.20
C THR A 147 -4.02 -15.30 -5.18
N LEU A 148 -4.17 -15.91 -3.99
CA LEU A 148 -4.99 -15.40 -2.91
C LEU A 148 -4.46 -14.06 -2.38
N VAL A 149 -3.16 -13.98 -2.09
CA VAL A 149 -2.53 -12.75 -1.62
C VAL A 149 -2.78 -11.60 -2.62
N LEU A 150 -2.54 -11.81 -3.91
CA LEU A 150 -2.76 -10.79 -4.92
C LEU A 150 -4.23 -10.37 -5.04
N SER A 151 -5.17 -11.29 -4.81
CA SER A 151 -6.61 -10.95 -4.79
C SER A 151 -6.98 -10.00 -3.64
N TRP A 152 -6.30 -10.09 -2.48
CA TRP A 152 -6.55 -9.18 -1.37
C TRP A 152 -6.03 -7.76 -1.65
N TYR A 153 -4.94 -7.64 -2.42
CA TYR A 153 -4.36 -6.36 -2.81
C TYR A 153 -5.26 -5.58 -3.78
N GLY A 154 -5.97 -6.28 -4.70
CA GLY A 154 -6.84 -5.62 -5.68
C GLY A 154 -6.12 -4.50 -6.44
N ASP A 155 -6.67 -3.28 -6.37
CA ASP A 155 -6.16 -2.12 -7.11
C ASP A 155 -4.88 -1.48 -6.53
N LEU A 156 -4.47 -1.87 -5.30
CA LEU A 156 -3.28 -1.30 -4.64
C LEU A 156 -2.00 -1.45 -5.48
N LEU A 157 -1.89 -2.53 -6.27
CA LEU A 157 -0.76 -2.72 -7.19
C LEU A 157 -0.75 -1.70 -8.34
N ASP A 158 -1.90 -1.18 -8.76
CA ASP A 158 -2.01 -0.14 -9.78
C ASP A 158 -1.79 1.24 -9.17
N GLU A 159 -2.37 1.50 -8.02
CA GLU A 159 -2.25 2.76 -7.29
C GLU A 159 -0.80 3.10 -6.95
N VAL A 160 -0.01 2.10 -6.48
CA VAL A 160 1.41 2.32 -6.17
C VAL A 160 2.22 2.70 -7.41
N GLY A 161 1.86 2.20 -8.59
CA GLY A 161 2.49 2.57 -9.85
C GLY A 161 2.22 4.03 -10.21
N GLN A 162 0.97 4.47 -10.07
CA GLN A 162 0.58 5.86 -10.31
C GLN A 162 1.24 6.81 -9.30
N GLU A 163 1.25 6.46 -8.03
CA GLU A 163 1.90 7.24 -6.98
C GLU A 163 3.42 7.39 -7.22
N GLN A 164 4.07 6.33 -7.69
CA GLN A 164 5.50 6.37 -8.00
C GLN A 164 5.80 7.23 -9.21
N VAL A 165 4.97 7.20 -10.24
CA VAL A 165 5.10 8.10 -11.41
C VAL A 165 5.01 9.55 -10.97
N LEU A 166 4.06 9.89 -10.11
CA LEU A 166 3.94 11.24 -9.55
C LEU A 166 5.14 11.63 -8.69
N LYS A 167 5.61 10.74 -7.80
CA LYS A 167 6.77 11.00 -6.93
C LYS A 167 8.09 11.18 -7.70
N ASP A 168 8.19 10.66 -8.90
CA ASP A 168 9.38 10.72 -9.77
C ASP A 168 9.36 11.90 -10.75
N ALA A 169 8.22 12.58 -10.90
CA ALA A 169 8.04 13.61 -11.92
C ALA A 169 9.05 14.78 -11.78
N LYS A 170 9.36 15.20 -10.54
CA LYS A 170 10.36 16.25 -10.31
C LYS A 170 11.75 15.85 -10.80
N SER A 171 12.19 14.63 -10.51
CA SER A 171 13.48 14.11 -10.96
C SER A 171 13.52 13.99 -12.48
N ARG A 172 12.47 13.46 -13.09
CA ARG A 172 12.34 13.37 -14.55
C ARG A 172 12.39 14.73 -15.23
N LEU A 173 11.72 15.75 -14.67
CA LEU A 173 11.76 17.13 -15.20
C LEU A 173 13.17 17.70 -15.08
N GLN A 174 13.83 17.48 -13.96
CA GLN A 174 15.21 17.93 -13.74
C GLN A 174 16.18 17.26 -14.71
N GLU A 175 16.12 15.95 -14.89
CA GLU A 175 16.94 15.17 -15.83
C GLU A 175 16.71 15.65 -17.28
N TRP A 176 15.44 15.88 -17.65
CA TRP A 176 15.09 16.38 -18.97
C TRP A 176 15.69 17.77 -19.24
N LEU A 177 15.56 18.71 -18.29
CA LEU A 177 16.13 20.04 -18.41
C LEU A 177 17.67 20.00 -18.48
N GLN A 178 18.31 19.21 -17.59
CA GLN A 178 19.77 19.04 -17.59
C GLN A 178 20.27 18.42 -18.90
N GLY A 179 19.59 17.40 -19.42
CA GLY A 179 19.91 16.77 -20.70
C GLY A 179 19.83 17.74 -21.89
N ASN A 180 18.99 18.76 -21.79
CA ASN A 180 18.88 19.84 -22.77
C ASN A 180 19.71 21.09 -22.42
N LYS A 181 20.58 21.02 -21.40
CA LYS A 181 21.43 22.12 -20.90
C LYS A 181 20.62 23.38 -20.49
N LEU A 182 19.46 23.16 -19.93
CA LEU A 182 18.53 24.21 -19.46
C LEU A 182 18.62 24.34 -17.93
N PRO A 183 18.30 25.53 -17.37
CA PRO A 183 18.21 25.75 -15.93
C PRO A 183 17.18 24.82 -15.26
N LEU A 184 17.42 24.55 -13.97
CA LEU A 184 16.49 23.77 -13.16
C LEU A 184 15.11 24.43 -13.02
N PRO A 185 14.04 23.67 -12.80
CA PRO A 185 12.70 24.21 -12.63
C PRO A 185 12.60 24.98 -11.30
N ILE A 186 11.83 26.08 -11.32
CA ILE A 186 11.54 26.89 -10.13
C ILE A 186 10.13 26.52 -9.65
N TYR A 187 10.00 26.21 -8.35
CA TYR A 187 8.71 25.95 -7.70
C TYR A 187 8.39 27.02 -6.67
N THR A 188 7.27 27.71 -6.86
CA THR A 188 6.80 28.78 -5.97
C THR A 188 5.51 28.36 -5.29
N LEU A 189 5.45 28.44 -3.97
CA LEU A 189 4.19 28.29 -3.23
C LEU A 189 3.38 29.56 -3.43
N MET A 190 2.24 29.43 -4.10
CA MET A 190 1.35 30.55 -4.42
C MET A 190 0.32 30.79 -3.33
N ASP A 191 -0.21 29.71 -2.73
CA ASP A 191 -1.26 29.81 -1.70
C ASP A 191 -1.31 28.56 -0.84
N THR A 192 -1.95 28.69 0.35
CA THR A 192 -2.29 27.56 1.24
C THR A 192 -3.73 27.74 1.70
N ILE A 193 -4.62 26.90 1.20
CA ILE A 193 -6.07 26.96 1.41
C ILE A 193 -6.48 26.01 2.52
N GLY A 194 -7.26 26.48 3.50
CA GLY A 194 -7.77 25.67 4.61
C GLY A 194 -6.81 25.61 5.81
N ASN A 195 -7.21 24.84 6.84
CA ASN A 195 -6.46 24.67 8.09
C ASN A 195 -6.06 23.20 8.28
N ALA A 196 -4.97 22.95 9.01
CA ALA A 196 -4.55 21.59 9.35
C ALA A 196 -5.69 20.83 10.06
N PRO A 197 -5.91 19.52 9.75
CA PRO A 197 -5.12 18.68 8.85
C PRO A 197 -5.51 18.75 7.35
N ASN A 198 -6.56 19.49 6.98
CA ASN A 198 -7.15 19.50 5.63
C ASN A 198 -6.67 20.69 4.79
N GLN A 199 -5.36 20.95 4.80
CA GLN A 199 -4.77 22.01 4.00
C GLN A 199 -4.58 21.58 2.54
N THR A 200 -4.77 22.55 1.61
CA THR A 200 -4.44 22.39 0.19
C THR A 200 -3.38 23.41 -0.19
N PHE A 201 -2.26 22.94 -0.71
CA PHE A 201 -1.15 23.76 -1.17
C PHE A 201 -1.28 24.02 -2.66
N VAL A 202 -1.16 25.28 -3.07
CA VAL A 202 -1.15 25.71 -4.47
C VAL A 202 0.28 26.08 -4.85
N VAL A 203 0.84 25.36 -5.83
CA VAL A 203 2.23 25.56 -6.26
C VAL A 203 2.26 25.85 -7.75
N GLU A 204 3.12 26.80 -8.14
CA GLU A 204 3.47 27.08 -9.53
C GLU A 204 4.84 26.51 -9.86
N CYS A 205 4.99 25.91 -11.04
CA CYS A 205 6.26 25.50 -11.63
C CYS A 205 6.56 26.31 -12.88
N GLN A 206 7.77 26.89 -12.93
CA GLN A 206 8.30 27.59 -14.10
C GLN A 206 9.58 26.91 -14.60
N VAL A 207 9.78 26.94 -15.92
CA VAL A 207 11.02 26.52 -16.60
C VAL A 207 11.47 27.60 -17.59
N ALA A 208 12.78 27.75 -17.77
CA ALA A 208 13.35 28.70 -18.70
C ALA A 208 13.35 28.16 -20.15
N VAL A 209 12.17 27.84 -20.68
CA VAL A 209 11.95 27.34 -22.03
C VAL A 209 10.99 28.25 -22.77
N LYS A 210 11.38 28.69 -23.99
CA LYS A 210 10.54 29.51 -24.82
C LYS A 210 9.23 28.81 -25.18
N ASP A 211 8.11 29.55 -25.17
CA ASP A 211 6.76 29.03 -25.45
C ASP A 211 6.21 28.04 -24.41
N CYS A 212 6.89 27.89 -23.26
CA CYS A 212 6.43 27.10 -22.15
C CYS A 212 5.77 28.00 -21.08
N GLN A 213 4.49 27.76 -20.80
CA GLN A 213 3.74 28.52 -19.80
C GLN A 213 3.95 27.94 -18.40
N PRO A 214 3.95 28.78 -17.35
CA PRO A 214 3.93 28.31 -15.97
C PRO A 214 2.74 27.39 -15.72
N ILE A 215 2.93 26.40 -14.86
CA ILE A 215 1.88 25.43 -14.48
C ILE A 215 1.62 25.52 -13.00
N THR A 216 0.35 25.74 -12.66
CA THR A 216 -0.12 25.76 -11.27
C THR A 216 -0.93 24.51 -10.97
N GLU A 217 -0.63 23.84 -9.83
CA GLU A 217 -1.32 22.66 -9.35
C GLU A 217 -1.60 22.72 -7.86
N ARG A 218 -2.54 21.86 -7.42
CA ARG A 218 -2.97 21.74 -6.03
C ARG A 218 -2.64 20.35 -5.48
N GLY A 219 -2.29 20.29 -4.18
CA GLY A 219 -2.02 19.03 -3.50
C GLY A 219 -2.23 19.12 -1.99
N GLU A 220 -2.45 17.99 -1.34
CA GLU A 220 -2.61 17.88 0.11
C GLU A 220 -1.29 18.17 0.87
N SER A 221 -0.18 18.23 0.16
CA SER A 221 1.10 18.74 0.64
C SER A 221 1.79 19.53 -0.46
N ARG A 222 2.70 20.44 -0.08
CA ARG A 222 3.55 21.15 -1.02
C ARG A 222 4.27 20.19 -1.98
N ARG A 223 4.80 19.09 -1.47
CA ARG A 223 5.49 18.07 -2.26
C ARG A 223 4.59 17.44 -3.32
N ILE A 224 3.34 17.12 -3.00
CA ILE A 224 2.37 16.54 -3.95
C ILE A 224 2.02 17.57 -5.03
N ALA A 225 1.80 18.85 -4.66
CA ALA A 225 1.54 19.91 -5.63
C ALA A 225 2.72 20.11 -6.58
N GLU A 226 3.96 20.14 -6.07
CA GLU A 226 5.18 20.25 -6.88
C GLU A 226 5.35 19.07 -7.86
N GLN A 227 5.04 17.85 -7.45
CA GLN A 227 5.10 16.66 -8.32
C GLN A 227 4.06 16.73 -9.46
N LYS A 228 2.83 17.16 -9.14
CA LYS A 228 1.79 17.34 -10.16
C LYS A 228 2.18 18.44 -11.17
N CYS A 229 2.75 19.54 -10.70
CA CYS A 229 3.29 20.59 -11.58
C CYS A 229 4.36 20.02 -12.51
N ALA A 230 5.31 19.24 -11.98
CA ALA A 230 6.38 18.64 -12.75
C ALA A 230 5.87 17.68 -13.83
N GLU A 231 4.89 16.83 -13.50
CA GLU A 231 4.27 15.90 -14.44
C GLU A 231 3.61 16.63 -15.61
N ARG A 232 2.82 17.66 -15.31
CA ARG A 232 2.19 18.48 -16.37
C ARG A 232 3.21 19.26 -17.19
N MET A 233 4.28 19.75 -16.55
CA MET A 233 5.36 20.46 -17.23
C MET A 233 6.08 19.54 -18.23
N ILE A 234 6.42 18.31 -17.86
CA ILE A 234 6.99 17.31 -18.77
C ILE A 234 6.07 17.08 -19.97
N ASN A 235 4.75 16.93 -19.72
CA ASN A 235 3.77 16.72 -20.78
C ASN A 235 3.67 17.92 -21.73
N GLN A 236 3.84 19.15 -21.23
CA GLN A 236 3.89 20.34 -22.06
C GLN A 236 5.19 20.40 -22.88
N LEU A 237 6.34 20.14 -22.26
CA LEU A 237 7.65 20.13 -22.93
C LEU A 237 7.73 19.07 -24.04
N ASN A 238 7.15 17.90 -23.82
CA ASN A 238 7.12 16.81 -24.82
C ASN A 238 6.28 17.15 -26.08
N LYS A 239 5.44 18.18 -26.02
CA LYS A 239 4.66 18.68 -27.18
C LYS A 239 5.42 19.72 -28.00
N LEU A 240 6.52 20.26 -27.47
CA LEU A 240 7.35 21.22 -28.18
C LEU A 240 8.33 20.47 -29.09
N GLU A 241 8.38 20.84 -30.38
CA GLU A 241 9.23 20.17 -31.39
C GLU A 241 10.74 20.29 -31.12
N LYS A 242 11.20 21.40 -30.54
CA LYS A 242 12.56 21.59 -29.99
C LYS A 242 12.54 22.64 -28.89
N PRO A 243 12.92 22.30 -27.66
CA PRO A 243 13.00 23.27 -26.57
C PRO A 243 14.13 24.28 -26.86
N LYS A 244 13.79 25.57 -26.81
CA LYS A 244 14.78 26.65 -26.89
C LYS A 244 14.80 27.39 -25.55
N PRO A 245 16.01 27.74 -25.02
CA PRO A 245 16.09 28.63 -23.86
C PRO A 245 15.49 29.99 -24.16
N ILE A 246 15.00 30.64 -23.11
CA ILE A 246 14.50 32.05 -23.17
C ILE A 246 15.69 32.98 -23.31
#